data_80373a8ab52d565f1b7ac1aa7d0147ec
#
_entry.id   80373a8ab52d565f1b7ac1aa7d0147ec
#
_cell.length_a   1.000
_cell.length_b   1.000
_cell.length_c   1.000
_cell.angle_alpha   90.00
_cell.angle_beta   90.00
_cell.angle_gamma   90.00
#
_symmetry.space_group_name_H-M   'P 1'
#
loop_
_entity.id
_entity.type
_entity.pdbx_description
1 polymer ?
#
loop_
_entity_poly.entity_id
_entity_poly.type
_entity_poly.pdbx_seq_one_letter_code
_entity_poly.pdbx_strand_id
1 'polypeptide(L)'
;MSIEHKPGSIVGVPYFAAPTDFPDSPLSKALQQPVLLGLFLPIQAGGWTNSTLERSTDWSFEYNKNLTLKAEELGFDLVFALSQWLPKGGYGGVFNGQALDSFTTIAALAALTKKIMLISTIHVLYGPWHPLHLAKFGATLDHITGGRWGINVVTGHRAVEHEMFGWDRIEHDRRYELAAEFLEVLQRLWQDNENFSFAGESSWKLGGGFVTPKPNFGRPILVNATGSDAGIAFAARYSDIIFVTSPAGSDIKSALESLPAHTKREAALGVGRKVKTLLNPLVISRPTEKEAWALADAIVAHADTRTPKGFQSFNSDAQAWKGREGRDDPYAKVGGNIYIIGTPEQVVEQFQGLNAAGIDGLQLSFFDFKEDLDNFGENILPLMKQAGLRNA
;
A
#
# COMPACT_ATOMS: atom_id res chain seq x y z
N MET A 1 -2.78 -34.31 11.06
CA MET A 1 -3.76 -33.51 10.31
C MET A 1 -3.46 -33.67 8.84
N SER A 2 -4.42 -34.17 8.08
CA SER A 2 -4.29 -34.23 6.61
C SER A 2 -4.41 -32.81 6.06
N ILE A 3 -3.38 -32.34 5.37
CA ILE A 3 -3.39 -31.04 4.68
C ILE A 3 -4.36 -31.19 3.51
N GLU A 4 -5.55 -30.63 3.62
CA GLU A 4 -6.47 -30.54 2.48
C GLU A 4 -5.87 -29.56 1.46
N HIS A 5 -5.48 -30.08 0.30
CA HIS A 5 -5.07 -29.27 -0.84
C HIS A 5 -6.33 -28.69 -1.52
N LYS A 6 -6.63 -27.41 -1.27
CA LYS A 6 -7.58 -26.68 -2.11
C LYS A 6 -6.92 -26.25 -3.42
N PRO A 7 -7.68 -26.17 -4.54
CA PRO A 7 -7.16 -25.62 -5.80
C PRO A 7 -6.58 -24.22 -5.58
N GLY A 8 -5.32 -24.01 -5.95
CA GLY A 8 -4.59 -22.75 -5.76
C GLY A 8 -3.62 -22.73 -4.56
N SER A 9 -3.52 -23.80 -3.75
CA SER A 9 -2.49 -23.87 -2.71
C SER A 9 -1.10 -24.14 -3.33
N ILE A 10 -0.10 -23.42 -2.84
CA ILE A 10 1.30 -23.68 -3.24
C ILE A 10 1.76 -24.98 -2.57
N VAL A 11 2.35 -25.88 -3.32
CA VAL A 11 2.87 -27.17 -2.79
C VAL A 11 3.88 -26.89 -1.67
N GLY A 12 3.63 -27.45 -0.48
CA GLY A 12 4.51 -27.33 0.69
C GLY A 12 4.22 -26.13 1.61
N VAL A 13 3.20 -25.31 1.33
CA VAL A 13 2.74 -24.26 2.24
C VAL A 13 1.39 -24.63 2.83
N PRO A 14 1.22 -24.53 4.16
CA PRO A 14 -0.09 -24.72 4.77
C PRO A 14 -1.11 -23.75 4.15
N TYR A 15 -2.29 -24.26 3.84
CA TYR A 15 -3.39 -23.41 3.42
C TYR A 15 -3.98 -22.69 4.64
N PHE A 16 -4.07 -21.37 4.55
CA PHE A 16 -4.76 -20.54 5.52
C PHE A 16 -5.95 -19.87 4.85
N ALA A 17 -7.12 -19.99 5.46
CA ALA A 17 -8.32 -19.34 4.94
C ALA A 17 -8.11 -17.82 4.86
N ALA A 18 -8.46 -17.25 3.73
CA ALA A 18 -8.28 -15.84 3.43
C ALA A 18 -9.64 -15.13 3.30
N PRO A 19 -9.73 -13.81 3.44
CA PRO A 19 -10.98 -13.08 3.23
C PRO A 19 -11.66 -13.37 1.89
N THR A 20 -10.89 -13.68 0.86
CA THR A 20 -11.40 -14.06 -0.48
C THR A 20 -12.13 -15.40 -0.53
N ASP A 21 -12.01 -16.25 0.50
CA ASP A 21 -12.75 -17.50 0.62
C ASP A 21 -14.18 -17.28 1.16
N PHE A 22 -14.48 -16.08 1.63
CA PHE A 22 -15.74 -15.69 2.22
C PHE A 22 -16.45 -14.65 1.34
N PRO A 23 -17.51 -15.01 0.61
CA PRO A 23 -18.21 -14.08 -0.29
C PRO A 23 -18.70 -12.79 0.39
N ASP A 24 -19.04 -12.89 1.68
CA ASP A 24 -19.53 -11.78 2.49
C ASP A 24 -18.46 -10.88 3.09
N SER A 25 -17.19 -11.24 2.95
CA SER A 25 -16.10 -10.40 3.45
C SER A 25 -16.06 -9.04 2.74
N PRO A 26 -15.59 -7.99 3.44
CA PRO A 26 -15.40 -6.66 2.82
C PRO A 26 -14.50 -6.72 1.58
N LEU A 27 -13.43 -7.49 1.63
CA LEU A 27 -12.52 -7.66 0.49
C LEU A 27 -13.22 -8.31 -0.70
N SER A 28 -13.94 -9.43 -0.50
CA SER A 28 -14.64 -10.11 -1.59
C SER A 28 -15.69 -9.22 -2.26
N LYS A 29 -16.38 -8.37 -1.49
CA LYS A 29 -17.30 -7.37 -2.02
C LYS A 29 -16.60 -6.28 -2.82
N ALA A 30 -15.48 -5.74 -2.31
CA ALA A 30 -14.69 -4.74 -3.02
C ALA A 30 -14.12 -5.29 -4.34
N LEU A 31 -13.72 -6.56 -4.37
CA LEU A 31 -13.19 -7.23 -5.57
C LEU A 31 -14.21 -7.42 -6.70
N GLN A 32 -15.48 -7.09 -6.48
CA GLN A 32 -16.51 -7.03 -7.52
C GLN A 32 -16.43 -5.74 -8.35
N GLN A 33 -15.68 -4.75 -7.90
CA GLN A 33 -15.41 -3.55 -8.69
C GLN A 33 -14.43 -3.87 -9.82
N PRO A 34 -14.66 -3.35 -11.04
CA PRO A 34 -13.72 -3.50 -12.17
C PRO A 34 -12.32 -2.96 -11.85
N VAL A 35 -12.26 -1.81 -11.17
CA VAL A 35 -11.01 -1.17 -10.70
C VAL A 35 -11.17 -0.80 -9.23
N LEU A 36 -10.27 -1.26 -8.36
CA LEU A 36 -10.24 -0.85 -6.96
C LEU A 36 -9.76 0.60 -6.84
N LEU A 37 -10.40 1.37 -5.95
CA LEU A 37 -9.97 2.72 -5.60
C LEU A 37 -9.46 2.76 -4.15
N GLY A 38 -8.20 3.12 -4.00
CA GLY A 38 -7.56 3.40 -2.71
C GLY A 38 -7.18 4.87 -2.59
N LEU A 39 -7.18 5.41 -1.39
CA LEU A 39 -6.59 6.70 -1.08
C LEU A 39 -5.33 6.51 -0.24
N PHE A 40 -4.21 7.04 -0.71
CA PHE A 40 -2.96 7.03 0.03
C PHE A 40 -2.92 8.22 0.98
N LEU A 41 -3.19 7.99 2.27
CA LEU A 41 -3.32 9.05 3.25
C LEU A 41 -2.02 9.85 3.43
N PRO A 42 -2.08 11.19 3.41
CA PRO A 42 -0.91 12.05 3.65
C PRO A 42 -0.63 12.19 5.16
N ILE A 43 -0.36 11.09 5.86
CA ILE A 43 -0.11 11.10 7.31
C ILE A 43 1.28 11.63 7.69
N GLN A 44 1.99 12.23 6.77
CA GLN A 44 3.33 12.80 6.96
C GLN A 44 3.42 14.23 6.41
N ALA A 45 4.32 15.03 6.98
CA ALA A 45 4.62 16.36 6.48
C ALA A 45 5.07 16.29 5.00
N GLY A 46 4.55 17.20 4.18
CA GLY A 46 4.79 17.23 2.73
C GLY A 46 3.90 16.29 1.91
N GLY A 47 3.10 15.43 2.54
CA GLY A 47 2.27 14.45 1.82
C GLY A 47 3.13 13.55 0.93
N TRP A 48 2.85 13.49 -0.37
CA TRP A 48 3.55 12.62 -1.33
C TRP A 48 4.25 13.38 -2.45
N THR A 49 4.45 14.69 -2.31
CA THR A 49 5.15 15.53 -3.27
C THR A 49 6.26 16.36 -2.62
N ASN A 50 7.39 16.46 -3.31
CA ASN A 50 8.56 17.22 -2.87
C ASN A 50 8.49 18.68 -3.32
N SER A 51 7.38 19.38 -3.08
CA SER A 51 7.23 20.79 -3.50
C SER A 51 6.92 21.70 -2.31
N THR A 52 7.50 22.89 -2.31
CA THR A 52 7.18 23.97 -1.37
C THR A 52 6.00 24.81 -1.82
N LEU A 53 5.41 24.54 -2.98
CA LEU A 53 4.22 25.22 -3.45
C LEU A 53 3.10 25.06 -2.40
N GLU A 54 2.43 26.17 -2.08
CA GLU A 54 1.38 26.21 -1.06
C GLU A 54 0.21 25.29 -1.42
N ARG A 55 -0.30 24.61 -0.40
CA ARG A 55 -1.45 23.68 -0.50
C ARG A 55 -2.06 23.43 0.86
N SER A 56 -3.30 22.93 0.88
CA SER A 56 -3.99 22.62 2.14
C SER A 56 -3.59 21.25 2.75
N THR A 57 -2.83 20.42 2.03
CA THR A 57 -2.42 19.08 2.48
C THR A 57 -1.69 19.16 3.82
N ASP A 58 -2.24 18.47 4.83
CA ASP A 58 -1.71 18.41 6.19
C ASP A 58 -1.62 16.97 6.69
N TRP A 59 -0.68 16.72 7.58
CA TRP A 59 -0.42 15.40 8.16
C TRP A 59 -1.23 15.08 9.42
N SER A 60 -1.94 16.08 9.97
CA SER A 60 -2.69 15.93 11.22
C SER A 60 -3.76 14.83 11.14
N PHE A 61 -4.10 14.25 12.31
CA PHE A 61 -5.15 13.24 12.40
C PHE A 61 -6.50 13.77 11.91
N GLU A 62 -6.86 14.99 12.28
CA GLU A 62 -8.15 15.59 11.91
C GLU A 62 -8.28 15.73 10.39
N TYR A 63 -7.21 16.15 9.73
CA TYR A 63 -7.17 16.24 8.26
C TYR A 63 -7.36 14.86 7.61
N ASN A 64 -6.59 13.87 8.03
CA ASN A 64 -6.66 12.51 7.50
C ASN A 64 -7.99 11.80 7.82
N LYS A 65 -8.61 12.09 8.98
CA LYS A 65 -9.96 11.65 9.31
C LYS A 65 -10.97 12.18 8.29
N ASN A 66 -10.94 13.48 8.00
CA ASN A 66 -11.88 14.08 7.06
C ASN A 66 -11.69 13.54 5.64
N LEU A 67 -10.46 13.34 5.19
CA LEU A 67 -10.18 12.67 3.90
C LEU A 67 -10.72 11.24 3.86
N THR A 68 -10.54 10.48 4.93
CA THR A 68 -11.03 9.09 5.01
C THR A 68 -12.55 9.02 4.95
N LEU A 69 -13.25 9.89 5.67
CA LEU A 69 -14.71 9.95 5.64
C LEU A 69 -15.23 10.39 4.26
N LYS A 70 -14.55 11.35 3.62
CA LYS A 70 -14.88 11.76 2.25
C LYS A 70 -14.63 10.64 1.23
N ALA A 71 -13.53 9.92 1.33
CA ALA A 71 -13.23 8.78 0.48
C ALA A 71 -14.29 7.65 0.66
N GLU A 72 -14.72 7.38 1.90
CA GLU A 72 -15.81 6.43 2.17
C GLU A 72 -17.13 6.89 1.54
N GLU A 73 -17.49 8.18 1.65
CA GLU A 73 -18.67 8.78 1.03
C GLU A 73 -18.65 8.63 -0.49
N LEU A 74 -17.51 8.86 -1.13
CA LEU A 74 -17.30 8.72 -2.58
C LEU A 74 -17.25 7.25 -3.04
N GLY A 75 -17.25 6.28 -2.11
CA GLY A 75 -17.22 4.86 -2.44
C GLY A 75 -15.85 4.33 -2.80
N PHE A 76 -14.79 4.90 -2.25
CA PHE A 76 -13.46 4.29 -2.29
C PHE A 76 -13.47 2.95 -1.55
N ASP A 77 -12.68 2.00 -2.04
CA ASP A 77 -12.63 0.65 -1.49
C ASP A 77 -11.71 0.57 -0.27
N LEU A 78 -10.61 1.35 -0.25
CA LEU A 78 -9.64 1.33 0.84
C LEU A 78 -8.95 2.67 1.07
N VAL A 79 -8.47 2.85 2.28
CA VAL A 79 -7.41 3.84 2.59
C VAL A 79 -6.18 3.11 3.08
N PHE A 80 -5.03 3.69 2.81
CA PHE A 80 -3.72 3.14 3.15
C PHE A 80 -2.87 4.17 3.84
N ALA A 81 -2.24 3.77 4.94
CA ALA A 81 -1.31 4.59 5.69
C ALA A 81 0.09 3.95 5.71
N LEU A 82 1.10 4.69 5.26
CA LEU A 82 2.49 4.26 5.29
C LEU A 82 3.04 4.35 6.73
N SER A 83 3.90 3.43 7.11
CA SER A 83 4.73 3.54 8.30
C SER A 83 6.15 3.95 7.93
N GLN A 84 6.72 4.88 8.70
CA GLN A 84 8.13 5.27 8.57
C GLN A 84 8.71 5.71 9.89
N TRP A 85 9.98 5.42 10.07
CA TRP A 85 10.77 5.82 11.23
C TRP A 85 11.99 6.59 10.73
N LEU A 86 12.04 7.88 11.04
CA LEU A 86 13.09 8.75 10.55
C LEU A 86 13.72 9.52 11.70
N PRO A 87 15.03 9.81 11.63
CA PRO A 87 15.72 10.64 12.61
C PRO A 87 15.20 12.09 12.55
N LYS A 88 15.64 12.92 13.48
CA LYS A 88 15.32 14.35 13.50
C LYS A 88 15.62 15.01 12.14
N GLY A 89 14.63 15.70 11.61
CA GLY A 89 14.70 16.37 10.31
C GLY A 89 14.21 15.50 9.13
N GLY A 90 13.86 14.23 9.38
CA GLY A 90 13.28 13.34 8.38
C GLY A 90 14.13 13.22 7.12
N TYR A 91 13.49 13.31 5.94
CA TYR A 91 14.19 13.40 4.65
C TYR A 91 14.69 14.83 4.34
N GLY A 92 14.52 15.79 5.24
CA GLY A 92 14.81 17.20 5.00
C GLY A 92 13.72 17.94 4.23
N GLY A 93 13.83 19.26 4.17
CA GLY A 93 12.90 20.11 3.45
C GLY A 93 11.44 19.94 3.89
N VAL A 94 10.54 19.76 2.92
CA VAL A 94 9.11 19.53 3.18
C VAL A 94 8.85 18.22 3.93
N PHE A 95 9.72 17.22 3.80
CA PHE A 95 9.62 15.93 4.48
C PHE A 95 10.41 15.92 5.79
N ASN A 96 10.06 16.80 6.70
CA ASN A 96 10.82 17.13 7.91
C ASN A 96 10.71 16.11 9.06
N GLY A 97 10.21 14.92 8.82
CA GLY A 97 10.13 13.82 9.80
C GLY A 97 8.88 13.84 10.68
N GLN A 98 7.95 14.76 10.48
CA GLN A 98 6.64 14.70 11.15
C GLN A 98 5.75 13.70 10.41
N ALA A 99 5.40 12.61 11.09
CA ALA A 99 4.49 11.60 10.59
C ALA A 99 3.72 10.96 11.74
N LEU A 100 2.46 10.61 11.49
CA LEU A 100 1.68 9.78 12.40
C LEU A 100 2.09 8.31 12.25
N ASP A 101 1.94 7.53 13.32
CA ASP A 101 2.06 6.09 13.23
C ASP A 101 0.88 5.49 12.47
N SER A 102 1.19 4.63 11.52
CA SER A 102 0.20 4.01 10.63
C SER A 102 -0.81 3.15 11.39
N PHE A 103 -0.35 2.27 12.27
CA PHE A 103 -1.22 1.34 12.98
C PHE A 103 -2.19 2.08 13.91
N THR A 104 -1.68 3.02 14.68
CA THR A 104 -2.47 3.81 15.63
C THR A 104 -3.47 4.72 14.92
N THR A 105 -3.06 5.36 13.81
CA THR A 105 -3.94 6.20 12.99
C THR A 105 -5.10 5.38 12.41
N ILE A 106 -4.81 4.24 11.83
CA ILE A 106 -5.84 3.34 11.26
C ILE A 106 -6.75 2.79 12.35
N ALA A 107 -6.24 2.45 13.53
CA ALA A 107 -7.05 2.01 14.66
C ALA A 107 -8.06 3.09 15.10
N ALA A 108 -7.67 4.37 15.11
CA ALA A 108 -8.57 5.46 15.40
C ALA A 108 -9.63 5.65 14.30
N LEU A 109 -9.27 5.53 13.03
CA LEU A 109 -10.20 5.61 11.89
C LEU A 109 -11.18 4.43 11.84
N ALA A 110 -10.81 3.28 12.38
CA ALA A 110 -11.64 2.09 12.43
C ALA A 110 -13.00 2.31 13.12
N ALA A 111 -13.01 3.09 14.21
CA ALA A 111 -14.22 3.42 14.94
C ALA A 111 -15.10 4.48 14.26
N LEU A 112 -14.57 5.21 13.29
CA LEU A 112 -15.23 6.33 12.63
C LEU A 112 -15.81 5.98 11.25
N THR A 113 -15.41 4.84 10.70
CA THR A 113 -15.78 4.38 9.35
C THR A 113 -16.67 3.12 9.40
N LYS A 114 -17.40 2.86 8.31
CA LYS A 114 -18.37 1.75 8.25
C LYS A 114 -18.19 0.79 7.08
N LYS A 115 -17.59 1.24 5.97
CA LYS A 115 -17.53 0.49 4.71
C LYS A 115 -16.10 0.36 4.18
N ILE A 116 -15.31 1.42 4.23
CA ILE A 116 -13.99 1.49 3.62
C ILE A 116 -13.01 0.55 4.34
N MET A 117 -12.20 -0.18 3.57
CA MET A 117 -11.12 -0.99 4.13
C MET A 117 -9.97 -0.09 4.60
N LEU A 118 -9.33 -0.51 5.67
CA LEU A 118 -8.37 0.30 6.43
C LEU A 118 -7.03 -0.46 6.50
N ILE A 119 -6.03 -0.02 5.73
CA ILE A 119 -4.77 -0.74 5.61
C ILE A 119 -3.66 -0.01 6.39
N SER A 120 -3.16 -0.68 7.44
CA SER A 120 -1.97 -0.26 8.19
C SER A 120 -0.71 -0.78 7.54
N THR A 121 0.42 -0.09 7.71
CA THR A 121 1.75 -0.61 7.37
C THR A 121 2.51 -0.99 8.62
N ILE A 122 3.13 -2.16 8.63
CA ILE A 122 3.92 -2.66 9.77
C ILE A 122 5.24 -3.26 9.28
N HIS A 123 6.32 -2.83 9.92
CA HIS A 123 7.64 -3.44 9.79
C HIS A 123 7.73 -4.64 10.72
N VAL A 124 7.83 -5.85 10.17
CA VAL A 124 7.76 -7.08 10.98
C VAL A 124 9.11 -7.58 11.50
N LEU A 125 10.22 -7.04 11.00
CA LEU A 125 11.56 -7.52 11.33
C LEU A 125 12.30 -6.66 12.35
N TYR A 126 11.81 -5.49 12.65
CA TYR A 126 12.36 -4.61 13.69
C TYR A 126 11.23 -3.85 14.38
N GLY A 127 11.54 -3.23 15.52
CA GLY A 127 10.54 -2.56 16.33
C GLY A 127 9.83 -3.50 17.30
N PRO A 128 8.65 -3.13 17.79
CA PRO A 128 8.02 -3.79 18.92
C PRO A 128 7.22 -5.06 18.55
N TRP A 129 7.17 -5.45 17.28
CA TRP A 129 6.22 -6.45 16.83
C TRP A 129 6.71 -7.88 17.06
N HIS A 130 6.08 -8.55 18.02
CA HIS A 130 6.09 -10.00 18.15
C HIS A 130 4.82 -10.56 17.48
N PRO A 131 4.84 -11.73 16.80
CA PRO A 131 3.66 -12.28 16.13
C PRO A 131 2.43 -12.39 17.04
N LEU A 132 2.63 -12.74 18.31
CA LEU A 132 1.55 -12.85 19.29
C LEU A 132 0.86 -11.50 19.58
N HIS A 133 1.64 -10.40 19.70
CA HIS A 133 1.09 -9.05 19.84
C HIS A 133 0.30 -8.65 18.61
N LEU A 134 0.90 -8.81 17.44
CA LEU A 134 0.25 -8.42 16.19
C LEU A 134 -1.00 -9.26 15.92
N ALA A 135 -0.97 -10.55 16.21
CA ALA A 135 -2.14 -11.41 16.09
C ALA A 135 -3.30 -10.94 16.98
N LYS A 136 -3.01 -10.57 18.23
CA LYS A 136 -4.04 -10.07 19.17
C LYS A 136 -4.62 -8.73 18.72
N PHE A 137 -3.76 -7.78 18.37
CA PHE A 137 -4.17 -6.44 17.96
C PHE A 137 -4.92 -6.49 16.63
N GLY A 138 -4.42 -7.28 15.68
CA GLY A 138 -5.06 -7.46 14.38
C GLY A 138 -6.44 -8.10 14.47
N ALA A 139 -6.59 -9.17 15.24
CA ALA A 139 -7.89 -9.78 15.47
C ALA A 139 -8.87 -8.81 16.18
N THR A 140 -8.37 -7.98 17.10
CA THR A 140 -9.18 -6.94 17.74
C THR A 140 -9.67 -5.90 16.73
N LEU A 141 -8.78 -5.39 15.88
CA LEU A 141 -9.16 -4.45 14.82
C LEU A 141 -10.09 -5.08 13.78
N ASP A 142 -9.86 -6.35 13.45
CA ASP A 142 -10.76 -7.10 12.57
C ASP A 142 -12.19 -7.11 13.11
N HIS A 143 -12.39 -7.37 14.41
CA HIS A 143 -13.69 -7.31 15.04
C HIS A 143 -14.27 -5.89 15.11
N ILE A 144 -13.48 -4.88 15.46
CA ILE A 144 -13.93 -3.47 15.48
C ILE A 144 -14.42 -3.06 14.09
N THR A 145 -13.76 -3.49 13.05
CA THR A 145 -14.04 -3.12 11.66
C THR A 145 -15.01 -4.06 10.95
N GLY A 146 -15.34 -5.22 11.53
CA GLY A 146 -16.13 -6.26 10.84
C GLY A 146 -15.38 -6.84 9.63
N GLY A 147 -14.07 -7.05 9.74
CA GLY A 147 -13.24 -7.63 8.68
C GLY A 147 -12.67 -6.64 7.66
N ARG A 148 -12.81 -5.31 7.89
CA ARG A 148 -12.29 -4.27 6.97
C ARG A 148 -10.83 -3.91 7.22
N TRP A 149 -10.23 -4.36 8.31
CA TRP A 149 -8.84 -4.06 8.60
C TRP A 149 -7.89 -4.96 7.81
N GLY A 150 -6.79 -4.38 7.36
CA GLY A 150 -5.71 -5.09 6.70
C GLY A 150 -4.33 -4.55 7.07
N ILE A 151 -3.32 -5.30 6.73
CA ILE A 151 -1.94 -5.00 7.04
C ILE A 151 -1.06 -5.10 5.79
N ASN A 152 -0.35 -4.03 5.49
CA ASN A 152 0.78 -4.03 4.56
C ASN A 152 2.02 -4.48 5.34
N VAL A 153 2.46 -5.69 5.05
CA VAL A 153 3.64 -6.30 5.69
C VAL A 153 4.88 -5.88 4.94
N VAL A 154 5.77 -5.14 5.61
CA VAL A 154 7.03 -4.69 5.01
C VAL A 154 8.23 -5.18 5.82
N THR A 155 9.33 -5.41 5.10
CA THR A 155 10.59 -5.91 5.67
C THR A 155 11.56 -4.79 6.05
N GLY A 156 11.24 -3.53 5.68
CA GLY A 156 12.12 -2.38 5.83
C GLY A 156 13.28 -2.38 4.83
N HIS A 157 13.52 -1.24 4.21
CA HIS A 157 14.58 -1.10 3.19
C HIS A 157 15.64 -0.04 3.53
N ARG A 158 15.47 0.68 4.65
CA ARG A 158 16.40 1.74 5.07
C ARG A 158 17.20 1.29 6.28
N ALA A 159 18.52 1.40 6.20
CA ALA A 159 19.40 1.07 7.31
C ALA A 159 19.07 1.87 8.58
N VAL A 160 18.80 3.18 8.42
CA VAL A 160 18.51 4.08 9.55
C VAL A 160 17.30 3.62 10.39
N GLU A 161 16.29 3.01 9.78
CA GLU A 161 15.13 2.52 10.53
C GLU A 161 15.52 1.33 11.44
N HIS A 162 16.35 0.40 10.96
CA HIS A 162 16.87 -0.69 11.80
C HIS A 162 17.75 -0.16 12.95
N GLU A 163 18.67 0.76 12.63
CA GLU A 163 19.58 1.37 13.59
C GLU A 163 18.84 2.11 14.72
N MET A 164 17.75 2.83 14.42
CA MET A 164 16.92 3.50 15.43
C MET A 164 16.30 2.53 16.46
N PHE A 165 16.05 1.28 16.08
CA PHE A 165 15.59 0.22 16.98
C PHE A 165 16.72 -0.59 17.59
N GLY A 166 18.00 -0.23 17.32
CA GLY A 166 19.16 -0.96 17.82
C GLY A 166 19.38 -2.31 17.14
N TRP A 167 18.95 -2.46 15.92
CA TRP A 167 19.08 -3.69 15.14
C TRP A 167 20.09 -3.52 14.02
N ASP A 168 20.87 -4.57 13.77
CA ASP A 168 21.68 -4.65 12.56
C ASP A 168 20.79 -4.83 11.33
N ARG A 169 21.24 -4.28 10.20
CA ARG A 169 20.55 -4.45 8.94
C ARG A 169 20.68 -5.90 8.46
N ILE A 170 19.55 -6.53 8.21
CA ILE A 170 19.47 -7.88 7.63
C ILE A 170 19.63 -7.78 6.11
N GLU A 171 20.28 -8.75 5.50
CA GLU A 171 20.42 -8.87 4.05
C GLU A 171 19.05 -8.89 3.36
N HIS A 172 18.96 -8.33 2.14
CA HIS A 172 17.69 -8.07 1.45
C HIS A 172 16.79 -9.31 1.30
N ASP A 173 17.30 -10.40 0.73
CA ASP A 173 16.47 -11.59 0.46
C ASP A 173 16.17 -12.35 1.75
N ARG A 174 17.12 -12.36 2.69
CA ARG A 174 16.94 -12.93 4.02
C ARG A 174 15.79 -12.30 4.79
N ARG A 175 15.54 -11.01 4.59
CA ARG A 175 14.38 -10.35 5.20
C ARG A 175 13.05 -10.96 4.78
N TYR A 176 12.91 -11.39 3.53
CA TYR A 176 11.68 -12.03 3.06
C TYR A 176 11.49 -13.45 3.61
N GLU A 177 12.58 -14.19 3.83
CA GLU A 177 12.51 -15.49 4.50
C GLU A 177 12.02 -15.36 5.95
N LEU A 178 12.58 -14.42 6.71
CA LEU A 178 12.15 -14.14 8.08
C LEU A 178 10.73 -13.56 8.17
N ALA A 179 10.33 -12.75 7.19
CA ALA A 179 8.96 -12.26 7.09
C ALA A 179 7.96 -13.38 6.75
N ALA A 180 8.37 -14.36 5.95
CA ALA A 180 7.56 -15.56 5.68
C ALA A 180 7.34 -16.37 6.96
N GLU A 181 8.39 -16.61 7.75
CA GLU A 181 8.31 -17.26 9.06
C GLU A 181 7.35 -16.50 10.00
N PHE A 182 7.47 -15.17 10.03
CA PHE A 182 6.58 -14.33 10.82
C PHE A 182 5.11 -14.48 10.40
N LEU A 183 4.83 -14.45 9.10
CA LEU A 183 3.47 -14.56 8.57
C LEU A 183 2.87 -15.95 8.78
N GLU A 184 3.65 -17.01 8.67
CA GLU A 184 3.16 -18.36 8.94
C GLU A 184 2.70 -18.50 10.40
N VAL A 185 3.50 -18.03 11.34
CA VAL A 185 3.13 -18.04 12.77
C VAL A 185 1.92 -17.13 13.02
N LEU A 186 1.88 -15.95 12.40
CA LEU A 186 0.77 -15.01 12.53
C LEU A 186 -0.56 -15.64 12.05
N GLN A 187 -0.55 -16.29 10.89
CA GLN A 187 -1.74 -16.94 10.32
C GLN A 187 -2.19 -18.14 11.19
N ARG A 188 -1.26 -18.91 11.71
CA ARG A 188 -1.58 -19.99 12.68
C ARG A 188 -2.22 -19.43 13.95
N LEU A 189 -1.70 -18.35 14.51
CA LEU A 189 -2.31 -17.69 15.68
C LEU A 189 -3.74 -17.23 15.40
N TRP A 190 -4.06 -16.82 14.19
CA TRP A 190 -5.41 -16.43 13.83
C TRP A 190 -6.35 -17.62 13.59
N GLN A 191 -5.85 -18.79 13.16
CA GLN A 191 -6.70 -19.89 12.67
C GLN A 191 -6.64 -21.17 13.50
N ASP A 192 -5.49 -21.51 14.12
CA ASP A 192 -5.38 -22.74 14.92
C ASP A 192 -6.27 -22.65 16.17
N ASN A 193 -6.96 -23.76 16.48
CA ASN A 193 -7.82 -23.88 17.65
C ASN A 193 -7.09 -24.38 18.89
N GLU A 194 -5.83 -24.77 18.74
CA GLU A 194 -5.00 -25.32 19.81
C GLU A 194 -3.75 -24.47 20.03
N ASN A 195 -3.21 -24.51 21.22
CA ASN A 195 -1.93 -23.91 21.53
C ASN A 195 -0.82 -24.54 20.70
N PHE A 196 0.13 -23.74 20.27
CA PHE A 196 1.34 -24.25 19.64
C PHE A 196 2.58 -23.48 20.06
N SER A 197 3.72 -24.15 19.97
CA SER A 197 5.03 -23.54 20.19
C SER A 197 5.77 -23.43 18.87
N PHE A 198 6.59 -22.40 18.74
CA PHE A 198 7.40 -22.16 17.55
C PHE A 198 8.76 -21.60 17.96
N ALA A 199 9.82 -22.13 17.35
CA ALA A 199 11.17 -21.59 17.44
C ALA A 199 11.81 -21.76 16.06
N GLY A 200 11.91 -20.68 15.35
CA GLY A 200 12.53 -20.61 14.01
C GLY A 200 13.88 -19.89 14.07
N GLU A 201 14.20 -19.23 12.95
CA GLU A 201 15.46 -18.51 12.82
C GLU A 201 15.36 -17.04 13.25
N SER A 202 14.15 -16.55 13.48
CA SER A 202 13.90 -15.19 14.00
C SER A 202 14.37 -15.06 15.46
N SER A 203 14.58 -13.82 15.88
CA SER A 203 14.98 -13.51 17.28
C SER A 203 13.88 -13.78 18.32
N TRP A 204 12.61 -13.89 17.89
CA TRP A 204 11.47 -14.19 18.74
C TRP A 204 11.15 -15.69 18.79
N LYS A 205 10.50 -16.11 19.85
CA LYS A 205 10.01 -17.48 20.07
C LYS A 205 8.59 -17.44 20.58
N LEU A 206 7.83 -18.51 20.34
CA LEU A 206 6.47 -18.68 20.84
C LEU A 206 6.39 -19.95 21.69
N GLY A 207 5.95 -19.83 22.93
CA GLY A 207 5.73 -20.96 23.85
C GLY A 207 4.25 -21.12 24.18
N GLY A 208 3.59 -22.17 23.66
CA GLY A 208 2.18 -22.43 23.90
C GLY A 208 1.25 -21.28 23.48
N GLY A 209 1.57 -20.60 22.38
CA GLY A 209 0.85 -19.40 21.92
C GLY A 209 -0.56 -19.71 21.45
N PHE A 210 -1.50 -18.80 21.75
CA PHE A 210 -2.88 -18.84 21.33
C PHE A 210 -3.49 -17.42 21.35
N VAL A 211 -4.38 -17.13 20.42
CA VAL A 211 -5.04 -15.82 20.34
C VAL A 211 -6.55 -15.96 20.17
N THR A 212 -7.29 -15.15 20.92
CA THR A 212 -8.74 -14.93 20.79
C THR A 212 -9.03 -13.42 20.86
N PRO A 213 -10.13 -12.94 20.21
CA PRO A 213 -10.99 -13.69 19.28
C PRO A 213 -10.24 -14.10 18.03
N LYS A 214 -10.80 -15.02 17.24
CA LYS A 214 -10.30 -15.29 15.88
C LYS A 214 -10.87 -14.23 14.92
N PRO A 215 -10.15 -13.86 13.86
CA PRO A 215 -10.68 -12.93 12.84
C PRO A 215 -11.98 -13.44 12.20
N ASN A 216 -12.84 -12.51 11.74
CA ASN A 216 -14.15 -12.82 11.19
C ASN A 216 -14.09 -13.67 9.90
N PHE A 217 -13.06 -13.47 9.06
CA PHE A 217 -12.94 -14.08 7.73
C PHE A 217 -11.60 -14.79 7.57
N GLY A 218 -11.33 -15.74 8.46
CA GLY A 218 -10.10 -16.54 8.47
C GLY A 218 -8.88 -15.76 8.97
N ARG A 219 -8.52 -14.70 8.29
CA ARG A 219 -7.45 -13.76 8.66
C ARG A 219 -7.78 -12.33 8.19
N PRO A 220 -7.11 -11.31 8.72
CA PRO A 220 -7.16 -9.96 8.13
C PRO A 220 -6.62 -9.93 6.69
N ILE A 221 -6.92 -8.84 5.98
CA ILE A 221 -6.42 -8.58 4.62
C ILE A 221 -4.91 -8.41 4.67
N LEU A 222 -4.18 -9.15 3.82
CA LEU A 222 -2.73 -9.05 3.70
C LEU A 222 -2.36 -8.31 2.42
N VAL A 223 -1.53 -7.28 2.58
CA VAL A 223 -1.03 -6.44 1.51
C VAL A 223 0.50 -6.44 1.55
N ASN A 224 1.15 -6.23 0.42
CA ASN A 224 2.59 -6.03 0.35
C ASN A 224 2.93 -4.98 -0.72
N ALA A 225 3.90 -4.13 -0.41
CA ALA A 225 4.46 -3.17 -1.35
C ALA A 225 5.87 -3.62 -1.73
N THR A 226 6.06 -4.03 -2.97
CA THR A 226 7.32 -4.64 -3.42
C THR A 226 7.63 -4.41 -4.89
N GLY A 227 8.89 -4.59 -5.27
CA GLY A 227 9.36 -4.49 -6.65
C GLY A 227 10.59 -5.35 -6.94
N SER A 228 11.14 -6.05 -5.93
CA SER A 228 12.22 -7.02 -6.10
C SER A 228 11.68 -8.42 -6.41
N ASP A 229 12.51 -9.30 -6.96
CA ASP A 229 12.13 -10.68 -7.26
C ASP A 229 11.72 -11.45 -6.01
N ALA A 230 12.50 -11.36 -4.95
CA ALA A 230 12.20 -11.98 -3.66
C ALA A 230 10.90 -11.42 -3.07
N GLY A 231 10.71 -10.09 -3.16
CA GLY A 231 9.50 -9.42 -2.69
C GLY A 231 8.26 -9.81 -3.49
N ILE A 232 8.34 -9.88 -4.82
CA ILE A 232 7.22 -10.30 -5.67
C ILE A 232 6.85 -11.75 -5.38
N ALA A 233 7.83 -12.65 -5.23
CA ALA A 233 7.59 -14.04 -4.87
C ALA A 233 6.91 -14.18 -3.49
N PHE A 234 7.37 -13.40 -2.50
CA PHE A 234 6.76 -13.32 -1.19
C PHE A 234 5.31 -12.79 -1.25
N ALA A 235 5.10 -11.67 -1.93
CA ALA A 235 3.79 -11.06 -2.05
C ALA A 235 2.79 -11.96 -2.79
N ALA A 236 3.20 -12.58 -3.89
CA ALA A 236 2.39 -13.53 -4.64
C ALA A 236 1.95 -14.75 -3.80
N ARG A 237 2.78 -15.15 -2.83
CA ARG A 237 2.52 -16.28 -1.94
C ARG A 237 1.57 -15.94 -0.79
N TYR A 238 1.69 -14.75 -0.19
CA TYR A 238 1.04 -14.43 1.07
C TYR A 238 -0.03 -13.34 0.97
N SER A 239 0.05 -12.44 -0.02
CA SER A 239 -0.80 -11.24 -0.08
C SER A 239 -2.11 -11.46 -0.86
N ASP A 240 -3.10 -10.65 -0.53
CA ASP A 240 -4.34 -10.49 -1.29
C ASP A 240 -4.22 -9.34 -2.30
N ILE A 241 -3.43 -8.31 -1.94
CA ILE A 241 -3.18 -7.12 -2.74
C ILE A 241 -1.68 -6.84 -2.76
N ILE A 242 -1.14 -6.48 -3.93
CA ILE A 242 0.24 -6.01 -4.10
C ILE A 242 0.21 -4.57 -4.61
N PHE A 243 0.92 -3.68 -3.92
CA PHE A 243 1.23 -2.36 -4.44
C PHE A 243 2.47 -2.45 -5.33
N VAL A 244 2.27 -2.13 -6.60
CA VAL A 244 3.31 -2.21 -7.62
C VAL A 244 3.83 -0.84 -8.01
N THR A 245 5.06 -0.80 -8.54
CA THR A 245 5.64 0.40 -9.14
C THR A 245 5.79 0.21 -10.64
N SER A 246 5.69 1.28 -11.41
CA SER A 246 6.08 1.24 -12.82
C SER A 246 7.59 1.02 -12.92
N PRO A 247 8.06 -0.08 -13.53
CA PRO A 247 9.50 -0.37 -13.57
C PRO A 247 10.30 0.57 -14.46
N ALA A 248 9.66 1.11 -15.50
CA ALA A 248 10.37 1.83 -16.56
C ALA A 248 10.41 3.34 -16.39
N GLY A 249 9.50 3.95 -15.62
CA GLY A 249 9.46 5.41 -15.46
C GLY A 249 8.25 5.91 -14.71
N SER A 250 8.17 7.22 -14.49
CA SER A 250 7.07 7.87 -13.78
C SER A 250 5.99 8.40 -14.71
N ASP A 251 6.26 8.46 -16.03
CA ASP A 251 5.28 8.88 -17.04
C ASP A 251 4.37 7.72 -17.45
N ILE A 252 3.15 8.07 -17.90
CA ILE A 252 2.13 7.08 -18.30
C ILE A 252 2.60 6.18 -19.45
N LYS A 253 3.33 6.71 -20.42
CA LYS A 253 3.81 5.94 -21.58
C LYS A 253 4.77 4.83 -21.13
N SER A 254 5.79 5.18 -20.32
CA SER A 254 6.73 4.22 -19.74
C SER A 254 6.02 3.17 -18.88
N ALA A 255 4.98 3.58 -18.14
CA ALA A 255 4.16 2.68 -17.36
C ALA A 255 3.42 1.66 -18.25
N LEU A 256 2.70 2.12 -19.27
CA LEU A 256 1.94 1.27 -20.18
C LEU A 256 2.82 0.31 -20.98
N GLU A 257 4.05 0.69 -21.31
CA GLU A 257 5.02 -0.17 -22.00
C GLU A 257 5.58 -1.29 -21.08
N SER A 258 5.77 -1.02 -19.79
CA SER A 258 6.48 -1.93 -18.88
C SER A 258 5.58 -2.80 -18.00
N LEU A 259 4.39 -2.32 -17.63
CA LEU A 259 3.49 -3.02 -16.72
C LEU A 259 3.00 -4.38 -17.22
N PRO A 260 2.67 -4.61 -18.51
CA PRO A 260 2.20 -5.92 -18.97
C PRO A 260 3.20 -7.06 -18.73
N ALA A 261 4.50 -6.79 -18.89
CA ALA A 261 5.54 -7.77 -18.60
C ALA A 261 5.66 -8.02 -17.08
N HIS A 262 5.52 -6.98 -16.28
CA HIS A 262 5.58 -7.03 -14.83
C HIS A 262 4.40 -7.82 -14.25
N THR A 263 3.16 -7.50 -14.65
CA THR A 263 1.95 -8.20 -14.18
C THR A 263 1.94 -9.67 -14.63
N LYS A 264 2.43 -9.97 -15.84
CA LYS A 264 2.60 -11.35 -16.29
C LYS A 264 3.60 -12.13 -15.44
N ARG A 265 4.69 -11.51 -15.02
CA ARG A 265 5.69 -12.12 -14.15
C ARG A 265 5.12 -12.39 -12.76
N GLU A 266 4.36 -11.43 -12.19
CA GLU A 266 3.67 -11.61 -10.92
C GLU A 266 2.70 -12.78 -10.97
N ALA A 267 1.90 -12.87 -12.02
CA ALA A 267 0.96 -13.98 -12.22
C ALA A 267 1.68 -15.33 -12.31
N ALA A 268 2.85 -15.39 -12.96
CA ALA A 268 3.65 -16.61 -13.05
C ALA A 268 4.23 -17.03 -11.69
N LEU A 269 4.67 -16.08 -10.86
CA LEU A 269 5.19 -16.33 -9.53
C LEU A 269 4.10 -16.67 -8.51
N GLY A 270 2.87 -16.23 -8.75
CA GLY A 270 1.69 -16.47 -7.90
C GLY A 270 1.17 -17.92 -7.89
N VAL A 271 1.68 -18.79 -8.77
CA VAL A 271 1.38 -20.23 -8.82
C VAL A 271 -0.14 -20.51 -8.70
N GLY A 272 -0.95 -19.83 -9.52
CA GLY A 272 -2.41 -20.02 -9.57
C GLY A 272 -3.23 -19.19 -8.56
N ARG A 273 -2.61 -18.42 -7.67
CA ARG A 273 -3.32 -17.42 -6.84
C ARG A 273 -3.59 -16.16 -7.67
N LYS A 274 -4.78 -15.64 -7.54
CA LYS A 274 -5.13 -14.32 -8.09
C LYS A 274 -4.87 -13.26 -7.02
N VAL A 275 -3.76 -12.57 -7.14
CA VAL A 275 -3.42 -11.41 -6.29
C VAL A 275 -3.78 -10.15 -7.07
N LYS A 276 -4.37 -9.17 -6.41
CA LYS A 276 -4.74 -7.89 -7.03
C LYS A 276 -3.59 -6.89 -6.98
N THR A 277 -3.34 -6.25 -8.12
CA THR A 277 -2.26 -5.27 -8.28
C THR A 277 -2.82 -3.84 -8.25
N LEU A 278 -2.30 -3.02 -7.36
CA LEU A 278 -2.62 -1.59 -7.27
C LEU A 278 -1.38 -0.75 -7.58
N LEU A 279 -1.55 0.24 -8.42
CA LEU A 279 -0.52 1.24 -8.73
C LEU A 279 -0.84 2.54 -7.99
N ASN A 280 0.20 3.27 -7.55
CA ASN A 280 0.02 4.56 -6.89
C ASN A 280 0.31 5.72 -7.86
N PRO A 281 -0.70 6.28 -8.55
CA PRO A 281 -0.58 7.52 -9.28
C PRO A 281 -0.74 8.74 -8.37
N LEU A 282 0.01 9.80 -8.65
CA LEU A 282 -0.35 11.16 -8.23
C LEU A 282 -1.14 11.82 -9.37
N VAL A 283 -2.37 12.24 -9.07
CA VAL A 283 -3.31 12.75 -10.07
C VAL A 283 -3.39 14.26 -9.98
N ILE A 284 -3.21 14.93 -11.12
CA ILE A 284 -3.45 16.36 -11.33
C ILE A 284 -4.49 16.50 -12.43
N SER A 285 -5.71 16.91 -12.05
CA SER A 285 -6.78 17.14 -13.00
C SER A 285 -7.30 18.56 -12.88
N ARG A 286 -7.43 19.24 -14.04
CA ARG A 286 -7.97 20.62 -14.14
C ARG A 286 -8.92 20.68 -15.34
N PRO A 287 -9.80 21.72 -15.43
CA PRO A 287 -10.76 21.85 -16.50
C PRO A 287 -10.13 21.85 -17.90
N THR A 288 -8.91 22.32 -18.02
CA THR A 288 -8.16 22.29 -19.29
C THR A 288 -6.81 21.61 -19.10
N GLU A 289 -6.32 20.96 -20.16
CA GLU A 289 -4.99 20.33 -20.18
C GLU A 289 -3.89 21.35 -19.87
N LYS A 290 -4.02 22.58 -20.41
CA LYS A 290 -3.08 23.66 -20.14
C LYS A 290 -2.99 24.02 -18.65
N GLU A 291 -4.10 24.07 -17.95
CA GLU A 291 -4.13 24.35 -16.50
C GLU A 291 -3.56 23.19 -15.69
N ALA A 292 -3.84 21.95 -16.07
CA ALA A 292 -3.29 20.78 -15.43
C ALA A 292 -1.74 20.74 -15.54
N TRP A 293 -1.20 20.97 -16.70
CA TRP A 293 0.25 21.03 -16.94
C TRP A 293 0.88 22.25 -16.28
N ALA A 294 0.21 23.42 -16.27
CA ALA A 294 0.72 24.60 -15.58
C ALA A 294 0.88 24.37 -14.07
N LEU A 295 -0.03 23.62 -13.45
CA LEU A 295 0.14 23.21 -12.04
C LEU A 295 1.31 22.24 -11.87
N ALA A 296 1.48 21.26 -12.75
CA ALA A 296 2.61 20.34 -12.71
C ALA A 296 3.95 21.10 -12.85
N ASP A 297 4.03 22.05 -13.77
CA ASP A 297 5.20 22.93 -13.94
C ASP A 297 5.49 23.73 -12.67
N ALA A 298 4.46 24.29 -12.03
CA ALA A 298 4.59 25.03 -10.78
C ALA A 298 5.09 24.12 -9.64
N ILE A 299 4.57 22.90 -9.52
CA ILE A 299 5.02 21.90 -8.52
C ILE A 299 6.51 21.59 -8.72
N VAL A 300 6.91 21.33 -9.95
CA VAL A 300 8.31 21.02 -10.29
C VAL A 300 9.24 22.22 -10.05
N ALA A 301 8.81 23.42 -10.43
CA ALA A 301 9.58 24.65 -10.23
C ALA A 301 9.81 24.96 -8.73
N HIS A 302 8.89 24.55 -7.86
CA HIS A 302 8.98 24.73 -6.41
C HIS A 302 9.50 23.46 -5.70
N ALA A 303 10.13 22.51 -6.41
CA ALA A 303 10.71 21.33 -5.78
C ALA A 303 11.73 21.72 -4.70
N ASP A 304 11.59 21.15 -3.51
CA ASP A 304 12.45 21.49 -2.37
C ASP A 304 13.85 20.88 -2.52
N THR A 305 14.84 21.73 -2.73
CA THR A 305 16.22 21.30 -2.91
C THR A 305 16.91 20.82 -1.62
N ARG A 306 16.27 21.03 -0.45
CA ARG A 306 16.77 20.56 0.85
C ARG A 306 16.46 19.09 1.08
N THR A 307 15.50 18.52 0.35
CA THR A 307 15.24 17.08 0.38
C THR A 307 16.32 16.36 -0.44
N PRO A 308 17.10 15.44 0.15
CA PRO A 308 18.04 14.63 -0.61
C PRO A 308 17.37 13.89 -1.76
N LYS A 309 18.11 13.61 -2.83
CA LYS A 309 17.61 12.98 -4.05
C LYS A 309 16.82 11.69 -3.73
N GLY A 310 15.52 11.85 -3.61
CA GLY A 310 14.51 10.80 -3.54
C GLY A 310 14.43 10.05 -2.21
N PHE A 311 13.39 9.24 -2.09
CA PHE A 311 13.14 8.28 -0.99
C PHE A 311 14.24 7.20 -0.84
N GLN A 312 15.23 7.17 -1.72
CA GLN A 312 16.42 6.30 -1.69
C GLN A 312 17.50 6.77 -0.73
N SER A 313 17.32 7.94 -0.07
CA SER A 313 18.24 8.40 0.96
C SER A 313 18.28 7.42 2.15
N PHE A 314 19.29 7.57 3.03
CA PHE A 314 19.49 6.71 4.20
C PHE A 314 19.86 5.25 3.87
N ASN A 315 20.76 5.03 2.89
CA ASN A 315 21.23 3.69 2.52
C ASN A 315 20.10 2.70 2.24
N SER A 316 19.09 3.15 1.49
CA SER A 316 18.01 2.28 1.01
C SER A 316 18.56 1.22 0.05
N ASP A 317 18.10 -0.03 0.18
CA ASP A 317 18.35 -1.10 -0.77
C ASP A 317 17.10 -1.48 -1.58
N ALA A 318 16.09 -0.61 -1.59
CA ALA A 318 14.88 -0.82 -2.37
C ALA A 318 15.20 -1.02 -3.84
N GLN A 319 14.72 -2.13 -4.40
CA GLN A 319 14.97 -2.50 -5.80
C GLN A 319 13.86 -2.07 -6.75
N ALA A 320 12.73 -1.59 -6.22
CA ALA A 320 11.55 -1.23 -6.98
C ALA A 320 11.78 -0.17 -8.08
N TRP A 321 12.82 0.64 -7.94
CA TRP A 321 13.13 1.75 -8.85
C TRP A 321 14.42 1.59 -9.66
N LYS A 322 15.09 0.44 -9.59
CA LYS A 322 16.35 0.20 -10.32
C LYS A 322 16.23 0.44 -11.83
N GLY A 323 15.08 0.16 -12.45
CA GLY A 323 14.85 0.41 -13.87
C GLY A 323 14.68 1.88 -14.25
N ARG A 324 14.64 2.80 -13.28
CA ARG A 324 14.48 4.24 -13.49
C ARG A 324 15.80 5.03 -13.36
N GLU A 325 16.88 4.36 -13.04
CA GLU A 325 18.19 4.99 -12.84
C GLU A 325 18.67 5.66 -14.14
N GLY A 326 19.16 6.90 -14.03
CA GLY A 326 19.67 7.66 -15.18
C GLY A 326 18.60 8.28 -16.10
N ARG A 327 17.32 8.14 -15.80
CA ARG A 327 16.25 8.83 -16.54
C ARG A 327 16.10 10.26 -16.00
N ASP A 328 16.19 11.22 -16.90
CA ASP A 328 15.96 12.65 -16.60
C ASP A 328 14.48 12.97 -16.89
N ASP A 329 13.62 12.69 -15.93
CA ASP A 329 12.21 13.05 -15.95
C ASP A 329 11.94 14.12 -14.89
N PRO A 330 11.81 15.42 -15.31
CA PRO A 330 11.57 16.50 -14.37
C PRO A 330 10.25 16.35 -13.60
N TYR A 331 9.24 15.73 -14.22
CA TYR A 331 7.93 15.52 -13.62
C TYR A 331 7.88 14.36 -12.61
N ALA A 332 8.91 13.54 -12.51
CA ALA A 332 9.06 12.59 -11.39
C ALA A 332 9.03 13.29 -10.03
N LYS A 333 9.33 14.59 -9.96
CA LYS A 333 9.24 15.43 -8.76
C LYS A 333 7.81 15.76 -8.33
N VAL A 334 6.84 15.57 -9.20
CA VAL A 334 5.42 15.74 -8.89
C VAL A 334 5.01 14.81 -7.75
N GLY A 335 5.47 13.56 -7.78
CA GLY A 335 5.22 12.56 -6.74
C GLY A 335 4.49 11.32 -7.27
N GLY A 336 4.15 10.41 -6.34
CA GLY A 336 3.57 9.12 -6.70
C GLY A 336 4.56 8.15 -7.35
N ASN A 337 4.11 6.96 -7.69
CA ASN A 337 4.88 6.03 -8.49
C ASN A 337 4.86 6.39 -9.98
N ILE A 338 3.75 6.97 -10.41
CA ILE A 338 3.60 7.64 -11.70
C ILE A 338 2.80 8.93 -11.47
N TYR A 339 2.91 9.86 -12.40
CA TYR A 339 2.02 11.03 -12.44
C TYR A 339 0.98 10.85 -13.56
N ILE A 340 -0.23 11.32 -13.29
CA ILE A 340 -1.36 11.35 -14.22
C ILE A 340 -1.86 12.77 -14.29
N ILE A 341 -1.72 13.42 -15.45
CA ILE A 341 -1.97 14.85 -15.63
C ILE A 341 -2.91 15.04 -16.84
N GLY A 342 -3.96 15.86 -16.68
CA GLY A 342 -4.87 16.18 -17.77
C GLY A 342 -6.24 16.69 -17.33
N THR A 343 -7.17 16.75 -18.29
CA THR A 343 -8.60 16.97 -17.99
C THR A 343 -9.20 15.72 -17.33
N PRO A 344 -10.38 15.80 -16.73
CA PRO A 344 -11.05 14.62 -16.19
C PRO A 344 -11.16 13.46 -17.19
N GLU A 345 -11.46 13.75 -18.46
CA GLU A 345 -11.57 12.75 -19.54
C GLU A 345 -10.21 12.09 -19.82
N GLN A 346 -9.16 12.90 -19.95
CA GLN A 346 -7.80 12.41 -20.19
C GLN A 346 -7.29 11.57 -19.01
N VAL A 347 -7.65 11.92 -17.79
CA VAL A 347 -7.31 11.13 -16.59
C VAL A 347 -7.99 9.76 -16.65
N VAL A 348 -9.28 9.71 -17.00
CA VAL A 348 -10.02 8.44 -17.12
C VAL A 348 -9.48 7.58 -18.25
N GLU A 349 -9.11 8.17 -19.41
CA GLU A 349 -8.46 7.46 -20.51
C GLU A 349 -7.14 6.80 -20.06
N GLN A 350 -6.31 7.53 -19.29
CA GLN A 350 -5.08 6.97 -18.71
C GLN A 350 -5.38 5.83 -17.74
N PHE A 351 -6.41 5.93 -16.93
CA PHE A 351 -6.84 4.85 -16.04
C PHE A 351 -7.33 3.61 -16.81
N GLN A 352 -8.04 3.78 -17.92
CA GLN A 352 -8.42 2.67 -18.81
C GLN A 352 -7.17 1.99 -19.38
N GLY A 353 -6.17 2.77 -19.79
CA GLY A 353 -4.89 2.24 -20.27
C GLY A 353 -4.18 1.39 -19.20
N LEU A 354 -4.11 1.86 -17.95
CA LEU A 354 -3.52 1.12 -16.84
C LEU A 354 -4.28 -0.18 -16.55
N ASN A 355 -5.61 -0.14 -16.54
CA ASN A 355 -6.42 -1.33 -16.33
C ASN A 355 -6.23 -2.35 -17.47
N ALA A 356 -6.19 -1.90 -18.73
CA ALA A 356 -5.87 -2.75 -19.87
C ALA A 356 -4.45 -3.34 -19.82
N ALA A 357 -3.50 -2.66 -19.17
CA ALA A 357 -2.15 -3.15 -18.91
C ALA A 357 -2.08 -4.17 -17.75
N GLY A 358 -3.21 -4.50 -17.10
CA GLY A 358 -3.32 -5.51 -16.06
C GLY A 358 -3.30 -4.97 -14.62
N ILE A 359 -3.47 -3.66 -14.42
CA ILE A 359 -3.60 -3.06 -13.10
C ILE A 359 -5.05 -3.18 -12.63
N ASP A 360 -5.24 -3.82 -11.48
CA ASP A 360 -6.58 -4.07 -10.87
C ASP A 360 -7.10 -2.89 -10.06
N GLY A 361 -6.25 -1.93 -9.72
CA GLY A 361 -6.68 -0.79 -8.90
C GLY A 361 -5.66 0.34 -8.83
N LEU A 362 -6.15 1.47 -8.36
CA LEU A 362 -5.42 2.73 -8.27
C LEU A 362 -5.41 3.19 -6.82
N GLN A 363 -4.23 3.32 -6.22
CA GLN A 363 -4.05 3.92 -4.92
C GLN A 363 -3.69 5.39 -5.10
N LEU A 364 -4.71 6.23 -5.14
CA LEU A 364 -4.59 7.63 -5.51
C LEU A 364 -3.84 8.45 -4.46
N SER A 365 -3.01 9.34 -4.93
CA SER A 365 -2.46 10.47 -4.18
C SER A 365 -2.68 11.76 -4.96
N PHE A 366 -2.67 12.88 -4.26
CA PHE A 366 -2.97 14.20 -4.81
C PHE A 366 -1.93 15.22 -4.35
N PHE A 367 -1.86 16.35 -5.04
CA PHE A 367 -1.05 17.49 -4.63
C PHE A 367 -1.72 18.24 -3.46
N ASP A 368 -2.96 18.70 -3.68
CA ASP A 368 -3.84 19.21 -2.63
C ASP A 368 -4.97 18.21 -2.39
N PHE A 369 -4.83 17.39 -1.33
CA PHE A 369 -5.73 16.27 -1.12
C PHE A 369 -7.19 16.67 -0.94
N LYS A 370 -7.48 17.79 -0.33
CA LYS A 370 -8.86 18.21 -0.12
C LYS A 370 -9.53 18.63 -1.43
N GLU A 371 -8.89 19.60 -2.12
CA GLU A 371 -9.42 20.15 -3.37
C GLU A 371 -9.47 19.07 -4.47
N ASP A 372 -8.37 18.31 -4.62
CA ASP A 372 -8.26 17.32 -5.68
C ASP A 372 -9.17 16.10 -5.44
N LEU A 373 -9.44 15.71 -4.17
CA LEU A 373 -10.39 14.64 -3.85
C LEU A 373 -11.85 15.07 -4.12
N ASP A 374 -12.18 16.33 -3.82
CA ASP A 374 -13.50 16.89 -4.18
C ASP A 374 -13.66 16.91 -5.70
N ASN A 375 -12.68 17.43 -6.44
CA ASN A 375 -12.67 17.41 -7.92
C ASN A 375 -12.75 15.98 -8.47
N PHE A 376 -12.06 15.02 -7.88
CA PHE A 376 -12.15 13.61 -8.26
C PHE A 376 -13.59 13.08 -8.15
N GLY A 377 -14.23 13.35 -7.02
CA GLY A 377 -15.61 12.93 -6.76
C GLY A 377 -16.62 13.55 -7.72
N GLU A 378 -16.46 14.83 -8.05
CA GLU A 378 -17.39 15.59 -8.87
C GLU A 378 -17.19 15.34 -10.37
N ASN A 379 -15.96 15.26 -10.85
CA ASN A 379 -15.66 15.28 -12.27
C ASN A 379 -15.06 13.99 -12.84
N ILE A 380 -14.27 13.22 -12.07
CA ILE A 380 -13.57 12.01 -12.55
C ILE A 380 -14.39 10.75 -12.25
N LEU A 381 -14.89 10.60 -11.04
CA LEU A 381 -15.62 9.39 -10.64
C LEU A 381 -16.86 9.11 -11.50
N PRO A 382 -17.70 10.09 -11.88
CA PRO A 382 -18.80 9.86 -12.82
C PRO A 382 -18.32 9.36 -14.19
N LEU A 383 -17.22 9.88 -14.71
CA LEU A 383 -16.65 9.42 -15.98
C LEU A 383 -16.06 8.01 -15.87
N MET A 384 -15.45 7.64 -14.72
CA MET A 384 -15.01 6.27 -14.46
C MET A 384 -16.18 5.28 -14.49
N LYS A 385 -17.37 5.66 -13.95
CA LYS A 385 -18.57 4.85 -14.00
C LYS A 385 -19.08 4.69 -15.44
N GLN A 386 -19.11 5.78 -16.23
CA GLN A 386 -19.48 5.74 -17.65
C GLN A 386 -18.51 4.87 -18.48
N ALA A 387 -17.23 4.89 -18.14
CA ALA A 387 -16.19 4.10 -18.78
C ALA A 387 -16.15 2.62 -18.34
N GLY A 388 -17.03 2.20 -17.43
CA GLY A 388 -17.08 0.83 -16.90
C GLY A 388 -15.93 0.48 -15.95
N LEU A 389 -15.17 1.46 -15.47
CA LEU A 389 -14.09 1.25 -14.48
C LEU A 389 -14.64 1.13 -13.05
N ARG A 390 -15.86 1.61 -12.80
CA ARG A 390 -16.56 1.50 -11.51
C ARG A 390 -18.01 1.11 -11.75
N ASN A 391 -18.53 0.26 -10.87
CA ASN A 391 -19.96 -0.01 -10.80
C ASN A 391 -20.73 1.22 -10.28
N ALA A 392 -22.01 1.30 -10.60
CA ALA A 392 -22.89 2.41 -10.21
C ALA A 392 -23.06 2.55 -8.69
#